data_52403956e050fdfd1a61bb35bfd0eb70
#
_entry.id   52403956e050fdfd1a61bb35bfd0eb70
#
_cell.length_a   1.000
_cell.length_b   1.000
_cell.length_c   1.000
_cell.angle_alpha   90.00
_cell.angle_beta   90.00
_cell.angle_gamma   90.00
#
_symmetry.space_group_name_H-M   'P 1'
#
loop_
_entity.id
_entity.type
_entity.pdbx_description
1 polymer ?
#
loop_
_entity_poly.entity_id
_entity_poly.type
_entity_poly.pdbx_seq_one_letter_code
_entity_poly.pdbx_strand_id
1 'polypeptide(L)'
;MLPNRQVIVPELSLERLIEVRQVRVVLEGEAAALAARHATPDLVATLKALQKKITTPSTGEQHEFFALNREFHFAIYQAAKSPLLFSMIEQLWLQIGPVFSHIPVHLVSEGAEAHEKIIAALQAGDAEATRAAVVADLNMGGARIAAVLSESGNT
;
A
#
# COMPACT_ATOMS: atom_id res chain seq x y z
N MET A 1 13.86 -33.51 20.35
CA MET A 1 12.89 -32.39 20.43
C MET A 1 13.64 -31.11 20.07
N LEU A 2 13.33 -30.50 18.93
CA LEU A 2 13.89 -29.20 18.57
C LEU A 2 13.13 -28.12 19.34
N PRO A 3 13.80 -27.12 19.93
CA PRO A 3 13.12 -26.05 20.66
C PRO A 3 12.21 -25.27 19.72
N ASN A 4 11.01 -25.02 20.21
CA ASN A 4 9.98 -24.23 19.54
C ASN A 4 10.57 -22.85 19.24
N ARG A 5 10.96 -22.60 18.00
CA ARG A 5 11.33 -21.26 17.54
C ARG A 5 10.06 -20.42 17.51
N GLN A 6 9.79 -19.71 18.57
CA GLN A 6 8.87 -18.58 18.51
C GLN A 6 9.43 -17.60 17.50
N VAL A 7 8.76 -17.44 16.37
CA VAL A 7 9.02 -16.33 15.45
C VAL A 7 8.49 -15.09 16.15
N ILE A 8 9.38 -14.40 16.86
CA ILE A 8 9.07 -13.08 17.39
C ILE A 8 9.12 -12.16 16.18
N VAL A 9 7.95 -11.69 15.71
CA VAL A 9 7.88 -10.57 14.79
C VAL A 9 8.30 -9.34 15.59
N PRO A 10 9.43 -8.68 15.28
CA PRO A 10 9.84 -7.48 16.00
C PRO A 10 8.73 -6.43 15.86
N GLU A 11 8.35 -5.79 16.96
CA GLU A 11 7.51 -4.60 16.89
C GLU A 11 8.22 -3.59 15.98
N LEU A 12 7.51 -3.09 14.97
CA LEU A 12 8.06 -2.14 14.02
C LEU A 12 8.21 -0.80 14.75
N SER A 13 9.46 -0.40 15.05
CA SER A 13 9.72 0.90 15.63
C SER A 13 9.34 2.02 14.64
N LEU A 14 9.06 3.21 15.17
CA LEU A 14 8.76 4.38 14.34
C LEU A 14 9.91 4.69 13.36
N GLU A 15 11.16 4.56 13.80
CA GLU A 15 12.35 4.75 12.96
C GLU A 15 12.37 3.76 11.79
N ARG A 16 12.12 2.48 12.08
CA ARG A 16 12.07 1.44 11.05
C ARG A 16 10.91 1.66 10.08
N LEU A 17 9.75 2.11 10.57
CA LEU A 17 8.62 2.46 9.72
C LEU A 17 8.97 3.59 8.74
N ILE A 18 9.66 4.64 9.23
CA ILE A 18 10.12 5.76 8.39
C ILE A 18 11.09 5.26 7.32
N GLU A 19 12.07 4.42 7.69
CA GLU A 19 13.03 3.85 6.76
C GLU A 19 12.36 2.98 5.69
N VAL A 20 11.46 2.07 6.10
CA VAL A 20 10.70 1.23 5.18
C VAL A 20 9.87 2.08 4.21
N ARG A 21 9.21 3.13 4.70
CA ARG A 21 8.46 4.06 3.85
C ARG A 21 9.35 4.76 2.82
N GLN A 22 10.54 5.21 3.20
CA GLN A 22 11.48 5.84 2.27
C GLN A 22 11.85 4.91 1.12
N VAL A 23 12.13 3.64 1.41
CA VAL A 23 12.45 2.64 0.39
C VAL A 23 11.21 2.32 -0.47
N ARG A 24 10.04 2.17 0.15
CA ARG A 24 8.77 1.94 -0.55
C ARG A 24 8.45 3.04 -1.56
N VAL A 25 8.61 4.29 -1.19
CA VAL A 25 8.37 5.44 -2.07
C VAL A 25 9.21 5.35 -3.35
N VAL A 26 10.46 4.92 -3.26
CA VAL A 26 11.33 4.74 -4.42
C VAL A 26 10.88 3.56 -5.27
N LEU A 27 10.70 2.38 -4.68
CA LEU A 27 10.43 1.15 -5.43
C LEU A 27 8.99 1.13 -5.97
N GLU A 28 8.01 1.49 -5.16
CA GLU A 28 6.60 1.47 -5.54
C GLU A 28 6.29 2.62 -6.52
N GLY A 29 6.93 3.78 -6.38
CA GLY A 29 6.85 4.86 -7.35
C GLY A 29 7.39 4.44 -8.72
N GLU A 30 8.52 3.73 -8.78
CA GLU A 30 9.06 3.21 -10.04
C GLU A 30 8.14 2.13 -10.64
N ALA A 31 7.65 1.20 -9.83
CA ALA A 31 6.71 0.19 -10.30
C ALA A 31 5.43 0.82 -10.87
N ALA A 32 4.92 1.87 -10.25
CA ALA A 32 3.75 2.62 -10.73
C ALA A 32 4.01 3.30 -12.09
N ALA A 33 5.17 3.93 -12.26
CA ALA A 33 5.55 4.55 -13.53
C ALA A 33 5.70 3.50 -14.66
N LEU A 34 6.30 2.35 -14.35
CA LEU A 34 6.40 1.25 -15.30
C LEU A 34 5.01 0.67 -15.64
N ALA A 35 4.15 0.51 -14.64
CA ALA A 35 2.78 0.04 -14.83
C ALA A 35 1.98 0.94 -15.77
N ALA A 36 2.13 2.25 -15.66
CA ALA A 36 1.43 3.21 -16.54
C ALA A 36 1.80 3.02 -18.03
N ARG A 37 3.04 2.63 -18.31
CA ARG A 37 3.50 2.34 -19.68
C ARG A 37 2.90 1.04 -20.25
N HIS A 38 2.40 0.17 -19.40
CA HIS A 38 1.79 -1.11 -19.74
C HIS A 38 0.31 -1.18 -19.35
N ALA A 39 -0.30 -0.04 -19.00
CA ALA A 39 -1.67 0.02 -18.53
C ALA A 39 -2.64 -0.50 -19.63
N THR A 40 -3.55 -1.36 -19.22
CA THR A 40 -4.59 -1.91 -20.08
C THR A 40 -5.97 -1.48 -19.57
N PRO A 41 -7.01 -1.45 -20.44
CA PRO A 41 -8.37 -1.21 -19.98
C PRO A 41 -8.82 -2.19 -18.89
N ASP A 42 -8.37 -3.44 -18.94
CA ASP A 42 -8.70 -4.47 -17.94
C ASP A 42 -8.08 -4.16 -16.57
N LEU A 43 -6.83 -3.68 -16.54
CA LEU A 43 -6.21 -3.23 -15.31
C LEU A 43 -7.01 -2.08 -14.68
N VAL A 44 -7.36 -1.07 -15.48
CA VAL A 44 -8.14 0.08 -15.02
C VAL A 44 -9.52 -0.36 -14.49
N ALA A 45 -10.19 -1.28 -15.18
CA ALA A 45 -11.46 -1.84 -14.74
C ALA A 45 -11.34 -2.58 -13.40
N THR A 46 -10.28 -3.40 -13.25
CA THR A 46 -9.96 -4.11 -12.00
C THR A 46 -9.76 -3.14 -10.84
N LEU A 47 -8.95 -2.10 -11.05
CA LEU A 47 -8.68 -1.09 -10.02
C LEU A 47 -9.94 -0.31 -9.61
N LYS A 48 -10.80 0.04 -10.56
CA LYS A 48 -12.11 0.68 -10.29
C LYS A 48 -13.02 -0.24 -9.48
N ALA A 49 -13.05 -1.53 -9.79
CA ALA A 49 -13.84 -2.50 -9.03
C ALA A 49 -13.32 -2.67 -7.59
N LEU A 50 -12.00 -2.74 -7.40
CA LEU A 50 -11.37 -2.78 -6.08
C LEU A 50 -11.64 -1.51 -5.29
N GLN A 51 -11.50 -0.35 -5.90
CA GLN A 51 -11.79 0.94 -5.28
C GLN A 51 -13.23 1.04 -4.80
N LYS A 52 -14.18 0.54 -5.59
CA LYS A 52 -15.60 0.49 -5.17
C LYS A 52 -15.77 -0.38 -3.93
N LYS A 53 -15.11 -1.53 -3.82
CA LYS A 53 -15.17 -2.38 -2.62
C LYS A 53 -14.51 -1.70 -1.42
N ILE A 54 -13.39 -0.99 -1.62
CA ILE A 54 -12.69 -0.25 -0.56
C ILE A 54 -13.58 0.85 0.03
N THR A 55 -14.33 1.56 -0.81
CA THR A 55 -15.22 2.65 -0.38
C THR A 55 -16.58 2.17 0.13
N THR A 56 -16.99 0.94 -0.19
CA THR A 56 -18.23 0.32 0.26
C THR A 56 -17.96 -1.09 0.80
N PRO A 57 -17.24 -1.22 1.92
CA PRO A 57 -16.85 -2.53 2.46
C PRO A 57 -18.10 -3.33 2.86
N SER A 58 -18.08 -4.62 2.61
CA SER A 58 -19.20 -5.51 2.87
C SER A 58 -19.37 -5.83 4.37
N THR A 59 -18.28 -5.94 5.10
CA THR A 59 -18.27 -6.27 6.54
C THR A 59 -17.96 -5.07 7.41
N GLY A 60 -17.33 -4.04 6.87
CA GLY A 60 -16.79 -2.90 7.62
C GLY A 60 -15.61 -3.28 8.52
N GLU A 61 -15.07 -4.47 8.39
CA GLU A 61 -13.93 -4.95 9.17
C GLU A 61 -12.61 -4.37 8.64
N GLN A 62 -11.75 -4.01 9.56
CA GLN A 62 -10.41 -3.48 9.27
C GLN A 62 -9.59 -4.40 8.37
N HIS A 63 -9.68 -5.70 8.60
CA HIS A 63 -8.95 -6.70 7.82
C HIS A 63 -9.38 -6.71 6.34
N GLU A 64 -10.66 -6.54 6.04
CA GLU A 64 -11.19 -6.45 4.68
C GLU A 64 -10.59 -5.24 3.96
N PHE A 65 -10.57 -4.09 4.62
CA PHE A 65 -9.99 -2.87 4.04
C PHE A 65 -8.51 -3.08 3.65
N PHE A 66 -7.69 -3.60 4.55
CA PHE A 66 -6.26 -3.79 4.27
C PHE A 66 -5.99 -4.83 3.18
N ALA A 67 -6.80 -5.90 3.13
CA ALA A 67 -6.69 -6.90 2.07
C ALA A 67 -7.00 -6.28 0.70
N LEU A 68 -8.06 -5.51 0.59
CA LEU A 68 -8.47 -4.82 -0.64
C LEU A 68 -7.47 -3.73 -1.05
N ASN A 69 -6.96 -2.96 -0.10
CA ASN A 69 -5.94 -1.95 -0.34
C ASN A 69 -4.63 -2.57 -0.87
N ARG A 70 -4.20 -3.69 -0.26
CA ARG A 70 -3.04 -4.45 -0.75
C ARG A 70 -3.28 -4.98 -2.15
N GLU A 71 -4.45 -5.56 -2.42
CA GLU A 71 -4.82 -6.08 -3.74
C GLU A 71 -4.79 -4.98 -4.80
N PHE A 72 -5.31 -3.80 -4.48
CA PHE A 72 -5.27 -2.62 -5.35
C PHE A 72 -3.84 -2.24 -5.74
N HIS A 73 -2.97 -2.05 -4.78
CA HIS A 73 -1.58 -1.68 -5.03
C HIS A 73 -0.81 -2.79 -5.77
N PHE A 74 -0.99 -4.04 -5.39
CA PHE A 74 -0.30 -5.16 -6.01
C PHE A 74 -0.71 -5.39 -7.46
N ALA A 75 -1.97 -5.13 -7.82
CA ALA A 75 -2.39 -5.16 -9.23
C ALA A 75 -1.60 -4.15 -10.08
N ILE A 76 -1.32 -2.97 -9.54
CA ILE A 76 -0.49 -1.96 -10.20
C ILE A 76 0.95 -2.46 -10.35
N TYR A 77 1.56 -2.93 -9.26
CA TYR A 77 2.98 -3.31 -9.28
C TYR A 77 3.26 -4.56 -10.12
N GLN A 78 2.30 -5.49 -10.21
CA GLN A 78 2.39 -6.62 -11.14
C GLN A 78 2.36 -6.16 -12.60
N ALA A 79 1.58 -5.12 -12.93
CA ALA A 79 1.53 -4.54 -14.27
C ALA A 79 2.84 -3.85 -14.70
N ALA A 80 3.75 -3.57 -13.78
CA ALA A 80 5.11 -3.09 -14.06
C ALA A 80 5.94 -4.08 -14.89
N LYS A 81 5.55 -5.36 -14.94
CA LYS A 81 6.26 -6.44 -15.64
C LYS A 81 7.73 -6.60 -15.20
N SER A 82 8.01 -6.31 -13.94
CA SER A 82 9.33 -6.45 -13.32
C SER A 82 9.23 -7.36 -12.09
N PRO A 83 9.39 -8.69 -12.26
CA PRO A 83 9.26 -9.66 -11.17
C PRO A 83 10.21 -9.40 -9.99
N LEU A 84 11.44 -8.96 -10.27
CA LEU A 84 12.40 -8.63 -9.22
C LEU A 84 11.94 -7.43 -8.39
N LEU A 85 11.50 -6.35 -9.03
CA LEU A 85 10.97 -5.16 -8.36
C LEU A 85 9.75 -5.51 -7.52
N PHE A 86 8.82 -6.31 -8.08
CA PHE A 86 7.64 -6.76 -7.36
C PHE A 86 8.01 -7.59 -6.12
N SER A 87 8.96 -8.53 -6.24
CA SER A 87 9.43 -9.33 -5.09
C SER A 87 10.04 -8.47 -3.97
N MET A 88 10.80 -7.43 -4.31
CA MET A 88 11.35 -6.50 -3.33
C MET A 88 10.23 -5.71 -2.62
N ILE A 89 9.22 -5.27 -3.35
CA ILE A 89 8.05 -4.59 -2.80
C ILE A 89 7.29 -5.52 -1.85
N GLU A 90 7.06 -6.77 -2.22
CA GLU A 90 6.40 -7.76 -1.36
C GLU A 90 7.11 -7.93 -0.01
N GLN A 91 8.44 -7.98 0.00
CA GLN A 91 9.23 -8.08 1.23
C GLN A 91 9.04 -6.87 2.16
N LEU A 92 8.90 -5.68 1.59
CA LEU A 92 8.63 -4.46 2.38
C LEU A 92 7.20 -4.47 2.95
N TRP A 93 6.22 -4.92 2.18
CA TRP A 93 4.84 -5.06 2.65
C TRP A 93 4.69 -6.07 3.79
N LEU A 94 5.48 -7.16 3.78
CA LEU A 94 5.51 -8.12 4.89
C LEU A 94 5.99 -7.47 6.20
N GLN A 95 6.91 -6.50 6.13
CA GLN A 95 7.41 -5.83 7.32
C GLN A 95 6.37 -4.89 7.96
N ILE A 96 5.51 -4.27 7.16
CA ILE A 96 4.51 -3.32 7.65
C ILE A 96 3.14 -3.95 7.93
N GLY A 97 2.88 -5.14 7.41
CA GLY A 97 1.60 -5.83 7.55
C GLY A 97 1.08 -5.90 8.99
N PRO A 98 1.90 -6.28 9.99
CA PRO A 98 1.48 -6.33 11.38
C PRO A 98 1.02 -4.98 11.95
N VAL A 99 1.59 -3.88 11.48
CA VAL A 99 1.23 -2.52 11.95
C VAL A 99 -0.17 -2.14 11.49
N PHE A 100 -0.55 -2.53 10.30
CA PHE A 100 -1.87 -2.23 9.75
C PHE A 100 -3.02 -2.82 10.59
N SER A 101 -2.81 -3.92 11.31
CA SER A 101 -3.83 -4.51 12.17
C SER A 101 -4.19 -3.65 13.39
N HIS A 102 -3.38 -2.63 13.69
CA HIS A 102 -3.58 -1.72 14.84
C HIS A 102 -4.12 -0.35 14.44
N ILE A 103 -4.30 -0.09 13.14
CA ILE A 103 -4.73 1.24 12.68
C ILE A 103 -6.25 1.25 12.49
N PRO A 104 -6.97 2.17 13.14
CA PRO A 104 -8.42 2.30 12.98
C PRO A 104 -8.83 2.57 11.52
N VAL A 105 -9.84 1.86 11.03
CA VAL A 105 -10.31 1.93 9.63
C VAL A 105 -10.67 3.36 9.19
N HIS A 106 -11.29 4.15 10.07
CA HIS A 106 -11.68 5.51 9.74
C HIS A 106 -10.49 6.42 9.39
N LEU A 107 -9.30 6.12 9.92
CA LEU A 107 -8.08 6.87 9.58
C LEU A 107 -7.51 6.50 8.20
N VAL A 108 -7.93 5.38 7.64
CA VAL A 108 -7.40 4.86 6.37
C VAL A 108 -8.39 5.07 5.22
N SER A 109 -9.69 5.10 5.51
CA SER A 109 -10.76 5.28 4.51
C SER A 109 -10.73 6.64 3.80
N GLU A 110 -10.09 7.65 4.40
CA GLU A 110 -9.86 8.96 3.76
C GLU A 110 -8.88 8.91 2.57
N GLY A 111 -8.23 7.75 2.31
CA GLY A 111 -7.35 7.53 1.14
C GLY A 111 -8.07 7.32 -0.19
N ALA A 112 -9.40 7.27 -0.21
CA ALA A 112 -10.17 6.99 -1.43
C ALA A 112 -9.87 7.96 -2.59
N GLU A 113 -9.70 9.25 -2.31
CA GLU A 113 -9.36 10.26 -3.33
C GLU A 113 -7.96 10.03 -3.94
N ALA A 114 -7.02 9.51 -3.16
CA ALA A 114 -5.68 9.21 -3.65
C ALA A 114 -5.71 8.07 -4.68
N HIS A 115 -6.49 7.03 -4.43
CA HIS A 115 -6.68 5.93 -5.36
C HIS A 115 -7.34 6.38 -6.68
N GLU A 116 -8.30 7.29 -6.63
CA GLU A 116 -8.92 7.84 -7.84
C GLU A 116 -7.90 8.59 -8.70
N LYS A 117 -6.99 9.35 -8.10
CA LYS A 117 -5.90 10.01 -8.82
C LYS A 117 -4.94 9.02 -9.47
N ILE A 118 -4.62 7.92 -8.77
CA ILE A 118 -3.80 6.83 -9.33
C ILE A 118 -4.49 6.21 -10.54
N ILE A 119 -5.78 5.89 -10.44
CA ILE A 119 -6.55 5.30 -11.54
C ILE A 119 -6.58 6.25 -12.74
N ALA A 120 -6.83 7.53 -12.53
CA ALA A 120 -6.88 8.54 -13.59
C ALA A 120 -5.54 8.65 -14.32
N ALA A 121 -4.42 8.70 -13.59
CA ALA A 121 -3.08 8.77 -14.17
C ALA A 121 -2.72 7.50 -14.96
N LEU A 122 -3.05 6.32 -14.45
CA LEU A 122 -2.88 5.04 -15.15
C LEU A 122 -3.72 4.98 -16.42
N GLN A 123 -4.96 5.43 -16.36
CA GLN A 123 -5.86 5.46 -17.52
C GLN A 123 -5.34 6.41 -18.62
N ALA A 124 -4.66 7.49 -18.23
CA ALA A 124 -4.01 8.42 -19.16
C ALA A 124 -2.67 7.88 -19.70
N GLY A 125 -2.12 6.80 -19.13
CA GLY A 125 -0.78 6.30 -19.47
C GLY A 125 0.35 7.24 -19.04
N ASP A 126 0.06 8.18 -18.12
CA ASP A 126 1.04 9.16 -17.64
C ASP A 126 1.90 8.56 -16.53
N ALA A 127 3.12 8.18 -16.87
CA ALA A 127 4.05 7.51 -15.96
C ALA A 127 4.44 8.40 -14.77
N GLU A 128 4.70 9.67 -15.00
CA GLU A 128 5.13 10.58 -13.93
C GLU A 128 3.97 10.98 -13.01
N ALA A 129 2.78 11.22 -13.57
CA ALA A 129 1.59 11.46 -12.77
C ALA A 129 1.22 10.23 -11.93
N THR A 130 1.37 9.01 -12.49
CA THR A 130 1.11 7.75 -11.75
C THR A 130 2.11 7.57 -10.61
N ARG A 131 3.39 7.80 -10.87
CA ARG A 131 4.45 7.82 -9.84
C ARG A 131 4.08 8.78 -8.72
N ALA A 132 3.79 10.03 -9.07
CA ALA A 132 3.49 11.09 -8.10
C ALA A 132 2.25 10.76 -7.27
N ALA A 133 1.21 10.20 -7.87
CA ALA A 133 -0.02 9.81 -7.18
C ALA A 133 0.22 8.67 -6.18
N VAL A 134 0.97 7.62 -6.55
CA VAL A 134 1.32 6.52 -5.66
C VAL A 134 2.22 7.01 -4.51
N VAL A 135 3.22 7.83 -4.80
CA VAL A 135 4.10 8.40 -3.77
C VAL A 135 3.31 9.26 -2.78
N ALA A 136 2.35 10.06 -3.25
CA ALA A 136 1.50 10.86 -2.38
C ALA A 136 0.63 10.00 -1.47
N ASP A 137 0.05 8.91 -1.99
CA ASP A 137 -0.74 7.95 -1.23
C ASP A 137 0.10 7.27 -0.13
N LEU A 138 1.29 6.78 -0.48
CA LEU A 138 2.22 6.16 0.48
C LEU A 138 2.65 7.12 1.59
N ASN A 139 2.90 8.38 1.26
CA ASN A 139 3.28 9.39 2.24
C ASN A 139 2.12 9.73 3.19
N MET A 140 0.92 9.84 2.67
CA MET A 140 -0.28 10.10 3.46
C MET A 140 -0.60 8.93 4.41
N GLY A 141 -0.60 7.69 3.90
CA GLY A 141 -0.79 6.49 4.71
C GLY A 141 0.29 6.33 5.77
N GLY A 142 1.56 6.54 5.41
CA GLY A 142 2.69 6.47 6.33
C GLY A 142 2.63 7.52 7.45
N ALA A 143 2.19 8.74 7.17
CA ALA A 143 2.02 9.79 8.17
C ALA A 143 0.93 9.42 9.20
N ARG A 144 -0.17 8.83 8.74
CA ARG A 144 -1.25 8.35 9.63
C ARG A 144 -0.79 7.22 10.54
N ILE A 145 -0.06 6.26 10.00
CA ILE A 145 0.53 5.17 10.78
C ILE A 145 1.48 5.71 11.85
N ALA A 146 2.34 6.65 11.48
CA ALA A 146 3.29 7.26 12.40
C ALA A 146 2.58 8.01 13.55
N ALA A 147 1.48 8.70 13.27
CA ALA A 147 0.67 9.39 14.28
C ALA A 147 0.10 8.41 15.32
N VAL A 148 -0.50 7.29 14.86
CA VAL A 148 -1.06 6.26 15.77
C VAL A 148 0.03 5.65 16.65
N LEU A 149 1.20 5.32 16.10
CA LEU A 149 2.30 4.73 16.86
C LEU A 149 2.87 5.72 17.90
N SER A 150 2.91 7.02 17.58
CA SER A 150 3.38 8.04 18.50
C SER A 150 2.44 8.21 19.69
N GLU A 151 1.14 8.08 19.50
CA GLU A 151 0.14 8.16 20.57
C GLU A 151 0.19 6.92 21.47
N SER A 152 0.43 5.73 20.89
CA SER A 152 0.49 4.45 21.63
C SER A 152 1.76 4.32 22.48
N GLY A 153 2.86 4.97 22.12
CA GLY A 153 4.13 4.94 22.86
C GLY A 153 4.18 5.88 24.08
N ASN A 154 3.14 6.68 24.30
CA ASN A 154 3.08 7.66 25.38
C ASN A 154 2.21 7.19 26.58
N THR A 155 1.81 5.90 26.61
CA THR A 155 1.06 5.26 27.69
C THR A 155 1.91 4.23 28.38
#